data_199f8d95204a28ce366ad1f3eea5e2ff
#
_entry.id   199f8d95204a28ce366ad1f3eea5e2ff
#
_cell.length_a   1.000
_cell.length_b   1.000
_cell.length_c   1.000
_cell.angle_alpha   90.00
_cell.angle_beta   90.00
_cell.angle_gamma   90.00
#
_symmetry.space_group_name_H-M   'P 1'
#
loop_
_entity.id
_entity.type
_entity.pdbx_description
1 polymer ?
#
loop_
_entity_poly.entity_id
_entity_poly.type
_entity_poly.pdbx_seq_one_letter_code
_entity_poly.pdbx_strand_id
1 'polypeptide(L)'
;MKRKVILLLFSLFVFFALPAPVSANSAEPPCLVVLVENPPEDLEITLEFDGGLSLDPLPLHRVFKAWEGYYRFYGADGVEEPEGLTGARLLVETGGEGFAVPLDAETFSTYNNLLTLDLDTRTLETGQPWWRTPLLVSLRLLSTLVLEGLVFLLFGYRGKRSWKVFLLTNLVTQLGVNLCILYFLSPSPVSGGVNWLHNAFLYTPMEILVLLIEMAVFGWYLDEQSKGEARWCAVTANLSSWVLGGVLLTVLPI
;
A
#
# COMPACT_ATOMS: atom_id res chain seq x y z
N MET A 1 8.32 31.63 -18.77
CA MET A 1 8.18 30.23 -19.23
C MET A 1 8.20 29.22 -18.08
N LYS A 2 9.21 29.17 -17.21
CA LYS A 2 9.37 28.21 -16.10
C LYS A 2 8.12 28.07 -15.20
N ARG A 3 7.54 29.19 -14.73
CA ARG A 3 6.35 29.20 -13.87
C ARG A 3 5.12 28.57 -14.52
N LYS A 4 4.93 28.79 -15.84
CA LYS A 4 3.80 28.22 -16.58
C LYS A 4 3.92 26.71 -16.75
N VAL A 5 5.13 26.20 -16.96
CA VAL A 5 5.39 24.74 -17.09
C VAL A 5 5.21 24.05 -15.75
N ILE A 6 5.70 24.64 -14.63
CA ILE A 6 5.45 24.10 -13.29
C ILE A 6 3.95 24.05 -12.98
N LEU A 7 3.22 25.14 -13.28
CA LEU A 7 1.78 25.17 -13.09
C LEU A 7 1.06 24.12 -13.96
N LEU A 8 1.50 23.92 -15.19
CA LEU A 8 0.95 22.90 -16.08
C LEU A 8 1.20 21.48 -15.52
N LEU A 9 2.43 21.18 -15.11
CA LEU A 9 2.78 19.89 -14.50
C LEU A 9 2.02 19.66 -13.20
N PHE A 10 1.90 20.69 -12.38
CA PHE A 10 1.11 20.62 -11.16
C PHE A 10 -0.39 20.45 -11.43
N SER A 11 -0.93 21.13 -12.46
CA SER A 11 -2.33 20.94 -12.88
C SER A 11 -2.59 19.55 -13.44
N LEU A 12 -1.64 18.99 -14.21
CA LEU A 12 -1.67 17.60 -14.65
C LEU A 12 -1.64 16.63 -13.46
N PHE A 13 -0.78 16.87 -12.49
CA PHE A 13 -0.71 16.08 -11.27
C PHE A 13 -2.02 16.09 -10.50
N VAL A 14 -2.59 17.29 -10.29
CA VAL A 14 -3.92 17.45 -9.66
C VAL A 14 -5.02 16.77 -10.48
N PHE A 15 -4.98 16.87 -11.82
CA PHE A 15 -5.97 16.26 -12.70
C PHE A 15 -5.93 14.72 -12.62
N PHE A 16 -4.76 14.12 -12.64
CA PHE A 16 -4.61 12.67 -12.43
C PHE A 16 -4.91 12.23 -10.99
N ALA A 17 -4.85 13.17 -10.04
CA ALA A 17 -5.24 12.97 -8.65
C ALA A 17 -6.75 13.13 -8.40
N LEU A 18 -7.55 13.52 -9.40
CA LEU A 18 -9.00 13.61 -9.23
C LEU A 18 -9.65 12.22 -9.31
N PRO A 19 -10.61 11.91 -8.42
CA PRO A 19 -11.27 10.62 -8.41
C PRO A 19 -12.02 10.42 -9.73
N ALA A 20 -11.65 9.38 -10.47
CA ALA A 20 -12.55 8.79 -11.43
C ALA A 20 -13.48 7.84 -10.66
N PRO A 21 -14.80 7.94 -10.77
CA PRO A 21 -15.70 6.95 -10.19
C PRO A 21 -15.39 5.60 -10.85
N VAL A 22 -14.73 4.73 -10.14
CA VAL A 22 -14.56 3.34 -10.56
C VAL A 22 -15.81 2.61 -10.10
N SER A 23 -16.67 2.25 -11.05
CA SER A 23 -17.72 1.27 -10.78
C SER A 23 -17.03 -0.07 -10.51
N ALA A 24 -17.00 -0.48 -9.24
CA ALA A 24 -16.60 -1.82 -8.89
C ALA A 24 -17.57 -2.81 -9.56
N ASN A 25 -17.03 -3.85 -10.16
CA ASN A 25 -17.83 -4.92 -10.72
C ASN A 25 -18.55 -5.62 -9.55
N SER A 26 -19.87 -5.55 -9.52
CA SER A 26 -20.70 -6.14 -8.46
C SER A 26 -20.76 -7.68 -8.49
N ALA A 27 -19.94 -8.31 -9.30
CA ALA A 27 -19.90 -9.78 -9.48
C ALA A 27 -18.69 -10.45 -8.81
N GLU A 28 -17.85 -9.70 -8.09
CA GLU A 28 -16.76 -10.31 -7.33
C GLU A 28 -17.28 -10.90 -6.02
N PRO A 29 -16.88 -12.13 -5.66
CA PRO A 29 -17.24 -12.70 -4.37
C PRO A 29 -16.59 -11.94 -3.22
N PRO A 30 -17.24 -11.88 -2.04
CA PRO A 30 -16.69 -11.19 -0.90
C PRO A 30 -15.35 -11.81 -0.47
N CYS A 31 -14.44 -10.96 -0.06
CA CYS A 31 -13.14 -11.35 0.45
C CYS A 31 -13.00 -10.90 1.91
N LEU A 32 -12.46 -11.78 2.74
CA LEU A 32 -12.09 -11.49 4.11
C LEU A 32 -10.57 -11.54 4.24
N VAL A 33 -10.01 -10.53 4.89
CA VAL A 33 -8.61 -10.50 5.29
C VAL A 33 -8.51 -10.25 6.77
N VAL A 34 -7.86 -11.16 7.47
CA VAL A 34 -7.52 -11.01 8.88
C VAL A 34 -6.05 -10.61 8.96
N LEU A 35 -5.80 -9.41 9.47
CA LEU A 35 -4.48 -8.87 9.76
C LEU A 35 -4.08 -9.27 11.17
N VAL A 36 -2.87 -9.81 11.31
CA VAL A 36 -2.27 -10.15 12.61
C VAL A 36 -0.89 -9.52 12.69
N GLU A 37 -0.61 -8.80 13.77
CA GLU A 37 0.72 -8.27 14.04
C GLU A 37 1.63 -9.32 14.67
N ASN A 38 2.87 -9.40 14.17
CA ASN A 38 3.88 -10.33 14.66
C ASN A 38 3.34 -11.74 14.90
N PRO A 39 2.66 -12.36 13.89
CA PRO A 39 2.03 -13.66 14.08
C PRO A 39 3.09 -14.73 14.36
N PRO A 40 2.83 -15.66 15.29
CA PRO A 40 3.64 -16.86 15.46
C PRO A 40 3.75 -17.67 14.17
N GLU A 41 4.84 -18.40 13.98
CA GLU A 41 5.06 -19.20 12.76
C GLU A 41 4.04 -20.32 12.60
N ASP A 42 3.54 -20.84 13.71
CA ASP A 42 2.56 -21.92 13.79
C ASP A 42 1.10 -21.44 13.84
N LEU A 43 0.87 -20.13 13.68
CA LEU A 43 -0.49 -19.58 13.70
C LEU A 43 -1.28 -20.08 12.49
N GLU A 44 -2.37 -20.77 12.76
CA GLU A 44 -3.37 -21.19 11.78
C GLU A 44 -4.71 -20.53 12.08
N ILE A 45 -5.34 -20.00 11.04
CA ILE A 45 -6.67 -19.40 11.14
C ILE A 45 -7.57 -20.10 10.12
N THR A 46 -8.70 -20.60 10.59
CA THR A 46 -9.68 -21.34 9.81
C THR A 46 -11.04 -20.66 9.93
N LEU A 47 -11.76 -20.57 8.84
CA LEU A 47 -13.12 -20.05 8.80
C LEU A 47 -14.09 -21.23 8.91
N GLU A 48 -14.95 -21.18 9.92
CA GLU A 48 -16.02 -22.15 10.15
C GLU A 48 -17.37 -21.47 10.04
N PHE A 49 -18.34 -22.13 9.41
CA PHE A 49 -19.69 -21.60 9.21
C PHE A 49 -20.68 -22.28 10.16
N ASP A 50 -21.42 -21.48 10.93
CA ASP A 50 -22.53 -21.98 11.77
C ASP A 50 -23.79 -22.07 10.92
N GLY A 51 -24.13 -23.22 10.47
CA GLY A 51 -25.47 -23.42 9.95
C GLY A 51 -25.57 -24.13 8.60
N GLY A 52 -25.89 -25.40 8.63
CA GLY A 52 -26.58 -26.16 7.60
C GLY A 52 -25.87 -26.44 6.27
N LEU A 53 -24.95 -25.64 5.88
CA LEU A 53 -23.97 -25.95 4.84
C LEU A 53 -22.85 -26.75 5.49
N SER A 54 -22.81 -28.03 5.20
CA SER A 54 -21.72 -28.94 5.61
C SER A 54 -20.45 -28.58 4.81
N LEU A 55 -19.95 -27.37 5.02
CA LEU A 55 -18.64 -27.00 4.52
C LEU A 55 -17.63 -27.38 5.60
N ASP A 56 -16.64 -28.17 5.22
CA ASP A 56 -15.48 -28.39 6.08
C ASP A 56 -14.83 -27.04 6.43
N PRO A 57 -14.27 -26.86 7.63
CA PRO A 57 -13.56 -25.64 7.99
C PRO A 57 -12.52 -25.28 6.93
N LEU A 58 -12.55 -24.01 6.46
CA LEU A 58 -11.71 -23.54 5.36
C LEU A 58 -10.48 -22.83 5.93
N PRO A 59 -9.25 -23.40 5.73
CA PRO A 59 -8.04 -22.72 6.16
C PRO A 59 -7.83 -21.43 5.36
N LEU A 60 -7.51 -20.35 6.04
CA LEU A 60 -7.21 -19.07 5.39
C LEU A 60 -5.82 -19.10 4.76
N HIS A 61 -5.73 -18.63 3.53
CA HIS A 61 -4.44 -18.51 2.84
C HIS A 61 -3.59 -17.42 3.49
N ARG A 62 -2.42 -17.79 4.02
CA ARG A 62 -1.54 -16.85 4.73
C ARG A 62 -0.45 -16.26 3.83
N VAL A 63 -0.20 -14.98 4.00
CA VAL A 63 0.91 -14.24 3.38
C VAL A 63 1.57 -13.39 4.46
N PHE A 64 2.90 -13.47 4.56
CA PHE A 64 3.67 -12.67 5.50
C PHE A 64 4.35 -11.50 4.80
N LYS A 65 4.34 -10.33 5.46
CA LYS A 65 5.13 -9.17 5.07
C LYS A 65 5.73 -8.53 6.32
N ALA A 66 7.04 -8.66 6.46
CA ALA A 66 7.80 -8.18 7.61
C ALA A 66 7.17 -8.62 8.95
N TRP A 67 6.50 -7.72 9.66
CA TRP A 67 5.87 -7.96 10.95
C TRP A 67 4.36 -8.22 10.88
N GLU A 68 3.76 -8.31 9.69
CA GLU A 68 2.33 -8.55 9.51
C GLU A 68 2.07 -9.87 8.81
N GLY A 69 1.09 -10.62 9.32
CA GLY A 69 0.48 -11.78 8.67
C GLY A 69 -0.90 -11.42 8.13
N TYR A 70 -1.17 -11.84 6.91
CA TYR A 70 -2.44 -11.66 6.22
C TYR A 70 -3.05 -13.02 5.98
N TYR A 71 -4.18 -13.28 6.60
CA TYR A 71 -4.93 -14.52 6.46
C TYR A 71 -6.18 -14.21 5.63
N ARG A 72 -6.28 -14.85 4.46
CA ARG A 72 -7.25 -14.49 3.43
C ARG A 72 -8.23 -15.60 3.15
N PHE A 73 -9.48 -15.19 3.00
CA PHE A 73 -10.54 -15.99 2.46
C PHE A 73 -11.11 -15.32 1.20
N TYR A 74 -11.37 -16.10 0.17
CA TYR A 74 -11.97 -15.63 -1.07
C TYR A 74 -13.28 -16.40 -1.29
N GLY A 75 -14.40 -15.70 -1.42
CA GLY A 75 -15.73 -16.33 -1.50
C GLY A 75 -15.93 -17.27 -2.69
N ALA A 76 -15.06 -17.18 -3.73
CA ALA A 76 -15.08 -18.14 -4.85
C ALA A 76 -14.71 -19.57 -4.45
N ASP A 77 -14.13 -19.79 -3.27
CA ASP A 77 -13.71 -21.11 -2.81
C ASP A 77 -14.86 -21.96 -2.24
N GLY A 78 -16.12 -21.62 -2.55
CA GLY A 78 -17.27 -22.46 -2.25
C GLY A 78 -18.47 -21.80 -1.58
N VAL A 79 -18.44 -20.48 -1.40
CA VAL A 79 -19.58 -19.72 -0.83
C VAL A 79 -20.07 -18.73 -1.87
N GLU A 80 -21.17 -19.03 -2.51
CA GLU A 80 -21.72 -18.22 -3.60
C GLU A 80 -22.49 -16.98 -3.14
N GLU A 81 -22.90 -16.89 -1.87
CA GLU A 81 -23.72 -15.77 -1.37
C GLU A 81 -23.27 -15.24 -0.01
N PRO A 82 -23.23 -13.90 0.19
CA PRO A 82 -22.91 -13.26 1.48
C PRO A 82 -23.85 -13.68 2.62
N GLU A 83 -25.10 -14.02 2.29
CA GLU A 83 -26.10 -14.47 3.26
C GLU A 83 -25.74 -15.81 3.92
N GLY A 84 -24.94 -16.66 3.25
CA GLY A 84 -24.42 -17.91 3.80
C GLY A 84 -23.30 -17.72 4.82
N LEU A 85 -22.75 -16.53 4.93
CA LEU A 85 -21.66 -16.19 5.85
C LEU A 85 -22.16 -15.69 7.22
N THR A 86 -23.46 -15.54 7.40
CA THR A 86 -24.04 -15.18 8.71
C THR A 86 -23.85 -16.32 9.70
N GLY A 87 -23.26 -16.04 10.86
CA GLY A 87 -22.94 -17.05 11.88
C GLY A 87 -21.58 -17.74 11.67
N ALA A 88 -20.70 -17.15 10.88
CA ALA A 88 -19.33 -17.64 10.73
C ALA A 88 -18.49 -17.30 11.96
N ARG A 89 -17.45 -18.12 12.22
CA ARG A 89 -16.45 -17.86 13.25
C ARG A 89 -15.04 -18.17 12.75
N LEU A 90 -14.06 -17.46 13.27
CA LEU A 90 -12.66 -17.78 13.05
C LEU A 90 -12.21 -18.74 14.15
N LEU A 91 -11.68 -19.88 13.75
CA LEU A 91 -10.92 -20.77 14.63
C LEU A 91 -9.45 -20.39 14.52
N VAL A 92 -8.86 -20.04 15.63
CA VAL A 92 -7.46 -19.59 15.74
C VAL A 92 -6.70 -20.60 16.56
N GLU A 93 -5.66 -21.18 15.99
CA GLU A 93 -4.82 -22.17 16.64
C GLU A 93 -3.35 -21.72 16.62
N THR A 94 -2.69 -21.74 17.75
CA THR A 94 -1.26 -21.44 17.91
C THR A 94 -0.73 -22.04 19.22
N GLY A 95 0.51 -22.52 19.24
CA GLY A 95 1.14 -23.07 20.44
C GLY A 95 0.44 -24.29 21.04
N GLY A 96 -0.44 -24.98 20.28
CA GLY A 96 -1.26 -26.08 20.77
C GLY A 96 -2.51 -25.64 21.55
N GLU A 97 -2.77 -24.34 21.63
CA GLU A 97 -4.01 -23.76 22.16
C GLU A 97 -4.87 -23.23 21.01
N GLY A 98 -6.18 -23.36 21.14
CA GLY A 98 -7.16 -22.85 20.18
C GLY A 98 -8.23 -22.01 20.86
N PHE A 99 -8.71 -21.01 20.13
CA PHE A 99 -9.89 -20.23 20.52
C PHE A 99 -10.72 -19.86 19.28
N ALA A 100 -12.00 -19.56 19.51
CA ALA A 100 -12.90 -19.16 18.44
C ALA A 100 -13.34 -17.70 18.65
N VAL A 101 -13.36 -16.94 17.55
CA VAL A 101 -13.86 -15.55 17.54
C VAL A 101 -15.06 -15.48 16.57
N PRO A 102 -16.25 -15.11 17.05
CA PRO A 102 -17.41 -14.98 16.18
C PRO A 102 -17.22 -13.81 15.21
N LEU A 103 -17.73 -13.96 13.99
CA LEU A 103 -17.82 -12.91 13.00
C LEU A 103 -19.23 -12.31 13.03
N ASP A 104 -19.30 -10.99 13.14
CA ASP A 104 -20.57 -10.29 13.08
C ASP A 104 -21.15 -10.33 11.66
N ALA A 105 -22.48 -10.27 11.56
CA ALA A 105 -23.17 -10.27 10.26
C ALA A 105 -22.73 -9.09 9.35
N GLU A 106 -22.28 -7.99 9.94
CA GLU A 106 -21.76 -6.83 9.21
C GLU A 106 -20.36 -7.06 8.61
N THR A 107 -19.65 -8.10 9.04
CA THR A 107 -18.28 -8.40 8.61
C THR A 107 -18.18 -8.61 7.10
N PHE A 108 -19.24 -9.11 6.47
CA PHE A 108 -19.28 -9.37 5.02
C PHE A 108 -20.17 -8.38 4.26
N SER A 109 -20.42 -7.21 4.83
CA SER A 109 -21.27 -6.17 4.22
C SER A 109 -20.65 -5.53 2.96
N THR A 110 -19.35 -5.71 2.73
CA THR A 110 -18.62 -5.19 1.57
C THR A 110 -17.85 -6.29 0.86
N TYR A 111 -17.37 -6.01 -0.36
CA TYR A 111 -16.53 -6.95 -1.11
C TYR A 111 -15.17 -7.20 -0.46
N ASN A 112 -14.62 -6.20 0.19
CA ASN A 112 -13.30 -6.24 0.80
C ASN A 112 -13.44 -5.96 2.29
N ASN A 113 -13.39 -7.00 3.08
CA ASN A 113 -13.54 -6.91 4.52
C ASN A 113 -12.19 -7.12 5.18
N LEU A 114 -11.71 -6.09 5.87
CA LEU A 114 -10.46 -6.13 6.63
C LEU A 114 -10.79 -6.15 8.11
N LEU A 115 -10.22 -7.12 8.80
CA LEU A 115 -10.28 -7.24 10.25
C LEU A 115 -8.87 -7.31 10.81
N THR A 116 -8.67 -6.81 12.00
CA THR A 116 -7.42 -6.97 12.76
C THR A 116 -7.69 -7.87 13.97
N LEU A 117 -6.94 -8.96 14.06
CA LEU A 117 -6.98 -9.89 15.18
C LEU A 117 -5.83 -9.58 16.13
N ASP A 118 -6.17 -9.27 17.37
CA ASP A 118 -5.24 -9.18 18.49
C ASP A 118 -5.20 -10.56 19.20
N LEU A 119 -4.04 -11.21 19.15
CA LEU A 119 -3.86 -12.53 19.76
C LEU A 119 -3.78 -12.48 21.28
N ASP A 120 -3.30 -11.38 21.86
CA ASP A 120 -3.15 -11.23 23.30
C ASP A 120 -4.50 -11.04 23.99
N THR A 121 -5.34 -10.19 23.41
CA THR A 121 -6.68 -9.92 23.93
C THR A 121 -7.75 -10.86 23.36
N ARG A 122 -7.40 -11.64 22.32
CA ARG A 122 -8.31 -12.52 21.56
C ARG A 122 -9.52 -11.76 21.00
N THR A 123 -9.30 -10.51 20.57
CA THR A 123 -10.36 -9.65 20.04
C THR A 123 -10.16 -9.39 18.55
N LEU A 124 -11.27 -9.21 17.87
CA LEU A 124 -11.31 -8.90 16.43
C LEU A 124 -11.90 -7.50 16.25
N GLU A 125 -11.16 -6.63 15.58
CA GLU A 125 -11.57 -5.27 15.28
C GLU A 125 -11.74 -5.06 13.78
N THR A 126 -12.77 -4.31 13.38
CA THR A 126 -12.99 -3.98 11.98
C THR A 126 -11.98 -2.95 11.50
N GLY A 127 -11.36 -3.23 10.34
CA GLY A 127 -10.38 -2.35 9.72
C GLY A 127 -8.95 -2.63 10.18
N GLN A 128 -8.12 -1.59 10.12
CA GLN A 128 -6.71 -1.64 10.50
C GLN A 128 -6.42 -0.61 11.61
N PRO A 129 -5.38 -0.83 12.44
CA PRO A 129 -4.99 0.12 13.47
C PRO A 129 -4.73 1.52 12.89
N TRP A 130 -5.20 2.55 13.56
CA TRP A 130 -5.11 3.94 13.09
C TRP A 130 -3.66 4.42 12.84
N TRP A 131 -2.70 3.90 13.58
CA TRP A 131 -1.28 4.25 13.47
C TRP A 131 -0.60 3.59 12.27
N ARG A 132 -1.17 2.52 11.71
CA ARG A 132 -0.58 1.73 10.62
C ARG A 132 -0.36 2.57 9.36
N THR A 133 -1.39 3.24 8.86
CA THR A 133 -1.27 4.07 7.65
C THR A 133 -0.23 5.18 7.80
N PRO A 134 -0.21 6.00 8.86
CA PRO A 134 0.85 6.99 9.08
C PRO A 134 2.25 6.39 9.15
N LEU A 135 2.41 5.23 9.79
CA LEU A 135 3.69 4.54 9.88
C LEU A 135 4.18 4.12 8.49
N LEU A 136 3.34 3.45 7.71
CA LEU A 136 3.71 2.95 6.38
C LEU A 136 4.02 4.07 5.40
N VAL A 137 3.23 5.15 5.41
CA VAL A 137 3.51 6.37 4.62
C VAL A 137 4.85 6.98 5.02
N SER A 138 5.13 7.06 6.33
CA SER A 138 6.40 7.60 6.83
C SER A 138 7.60 6.75 6.42
N LEU A 139 7.49 5.44 6.50
CA LEU A 139 8.54 4.51 6.07
C LEU A 139 8.82 4.62 4.57
N ARG A 140 7.77 4.71 3.75
CA ARG A 140 7.88 4.88 2.31
C ARG A 140 8.57 6.20 1.96
N LEU A 141 8.09 7.30 2.54
CA LEU A 141 8.65 8.62 2.34
C LEU A 141 10.13 8.68 2.76
N LEU A 142 10.46 8.14 3.93
CA LEU A 142 11.83 8.13 4.45
C LEU A 142 12.76 7.29 3.56
N SER A 143 12.32 6.11 3.14
CA SER A 143 13.10 5.24 2.25
C SER A 143 13.42 5.94 0.93
N THR A 144 12.43 6.58 0.31
CA THR A 144 12.61 7.36 -0.92
C THR A 144 13.59 8.51 -0.70
N LEU A 145 13.39 9.33 0.34
CA LEU A 145 14.27 10.47 0.64
C LEU A 145 15.72 10.05 0.91
N VAL A 146 15.93 8.94 1.60
CA VAL A 146 17.28 8.41 1.88
C VAL A 146 17.96 7.99 0.59
N LEU A 147 17.28 7.22 -0.25
CA LEU A 147 17.84 6.72 -1.51
C LEU A 147 18.15 7.83 -2.49
N GLU A 148 17.19 8.70 -2.72
CA GLU A 148 17.37 9.82 -3.64
C GLU A 148 18.38 10.83 -3.10
N GLY A 149 18.41 11.02 -1.77
CA GLY A 149 19.43 11.83 -1.09
C GLY A 149 20.84 11.26 -1.25
N LEU A 150 21.01 9.94 -1.23
CA LEU A 150 22.28 9.28 -1.52
C LEU A 150 22.70 9.53 -2.98
N VAL A 151 21.79 9.37 -3.93
CA VAL A 151 22.07 9.69 -5.35
C VAL A 151 22.43 11.17 -5.49
N PHE A 152 21.69 12.07 -4.84
CA PHE A 152 21.95 13.50 -4.87
C PHE A 152 23.34 13.86 -4.34
N LEU A 153 23.79 13.19 -3.27
CA LEU A 153 25.15 13.29 -2.75
C LEU A 153 26.20 12.78 -3.73
N LEU A 154 25.93 11.63 -4.39
CA LEU A 154 26.84 11.04 -5.37
C LEU A 154 27.02 11.94 -6.61
N PHE A 155 26.00 12.69 -7.00
CA PHE A 155 26.08 13.71 -8.04
C PHE A 155 26.82 14.99 -7.59
N GLY A 156 27.30 15.03 -6.33
CA GLY A 156 28.15 16.11 -5.82
C GLY A 156 27.41 17.32 -5.25
N TYR A 157 26.11 17.24 -5.06
CA TYR A 157 25.33 18.32 -4.44
C TYR A 157 25.59 18.39 -2.94
N ARG A 158 26.13 19.52 -2.47
CA ARG A 158 26.50 19.74 -1.06
C ARG A 158 25.98 21.07 -0.48
N GLY A 159 25.52 21.97 -1.34
CA GLY A 159 25.06 23.30 -0.94
C GLY A 159 23.71 23.25 -0.21
N LYS A 160 23.59 24.03 0.87
CA LYS A 160 22.34 24.12 1.65
C LYS A 160 21.12 24.50 0.81
N ARG A 161 21.32 25.34 -0.24
CA ARG A 161 20.24 25.76 -1.14
C ARG A 161 19.74 24.57 -1.97
N SER A 162 20.67 23.79 -2.55
CA SER A 162 20.33 22.61 -3.36
C SER A 162 19.61 21.54 -2.53
N TRP A 163 20.06 21.30 -1.30
CA TRP A 163 19.39 20.40 -0.37
C TRP A 163 17.98 20.88 0.01
N LYS A 164 17.76 22.18 0.18
CA LYS A 164 16.40 22.70 0.40
C LYS A 164 15.49 22.47 -0.80
N VAL A 165 16.01 22.72 -2.02
CA VAL A 165 15.25 22.46 -3.25
C VAL A 165 14.92 20.98 -3.37
N PHE A 166 15.91 20.10 -3.19
CA PHE A 166 15.75 18.65 -3.20
C PHE A 166 14.67 18.20 -2.20
N LEU A 167 14.84 18.51 -0.92
CA LEU A 167 13.93 18.07 0.13
C LEU A 167 12.50 18.59 -0.07
N LEU A 168 12.35 19.87 -0.44
CA LEU A 168 11.02 20.45 -0.65
C LEU A 168 10.32 19.83 -1.86
N THR A 169 11.05 19.62 -2.96
CA THR A 169 10.48 19.01 -4.16
C THR A 169 10.04 17.59 -3.87
N ASN A 170 10.92 16.77 -3.31
CA ASN A 170 10.63 15.38 -2.95
C ASN A 170 9.47 15.27 -1.95
N LEU A 171 9.47 16.11 -0.92
CA LEU A 171 8.38 16.10 0.06
C LEU A 171 7.03 16.39 -0.59
N VAL A 172 6.96 17.37 -1.49
CA VAL A 172 5.71 17.74 -2.18
C VAL A 172 5.28 16.65 -3.16
N THR A 173 6.20 16.10 -3.96
CA THR A 173 5.88 15.05 -4.94
C THR A 173 5.47 13.76 -4.24
N GLN A 174 6.21 13.33 -3.24
CA GLN A 174 5.92 12.11 -2.49
C GLN A 174 4.65 12.22 -1.64
N LEU A 175 4.38 13.37 -1.03
CA LEU A 175 3.12 13.60 -0.35
C LEU A 175 1.95 13.52 -1.32
N GLY A 176 2.08 14.09 -2.51
CA GLY A 176 1.09 14.00 -3.58
C GLY A 176 0.84 12.55 -4.00
N VAL A 177 1.88 11.76 -4.26
CA VAL A 177 1.76 10.33 -4.59
C VAL A 177 1.06 9.56 -3.48
N ASN A 178 1.48 9.75 -2.22
CA ASN A 178 0.87 9.04 -1.08
C ASN A 178 -0.60 9.43 -0.87
N LEU A 179 -0.97 10.69 -1.08
CA LEU A 179 -2.38 11.10 -1.07
C LEU A 179 -3.17 10.44 -2.21
N CYS A 180 -2.61 10.37 -3.42
CA CYS A 180 -3.23 9.67 -4.53
C CYS A 180 -3.45 8.19 -4.20
N ILE A 181 -2.45 7.52 -3.65
CA ILE A 181 -2.56 6.12 -3.21
C ILE A 181 -3.68 5.97 -2.19
N LEU A 182 -3.67 6.81 -1.16
CA LEU A 182 -4.63 6.74 -0.06
C LEU A 182 -6.09 6.91 -0.53
N TYR A 183 -6.32 7.84 -1.46
CA TYR A 183 -7.68 8.17 -1.89
C TYR A 183 -8.17 7.37 -3.10
N PHE A 184 -7.27 6.93 -4.00
CA PHE A 184 -7.68 6.34 -5.27
C PHE A 184 -7.36 4.87 -5.41
N LEU A 185 -6.29 4.42 -4.80
CA LEU A 185 -5.88 3.03 -4.95
C LEU A 185 -6.41 2.17 -3.81
N SER A 186 -6.94 2.81 -2.73
CA SER A 186 -7.33 2.15 -1.49
C SER A 186 -6.50 0.89 -1.34
N PRO A 187 -5.33 0.92 -0.72
CA PRO A 187 -4.51 -0.26 -0.65
C PRO A 187 -5.32 -1.31 0.11
N SER A 188 -6.13 -2.03 -0.66
CA SER A 188 -6.82 -3.17 -0.11
C SER A 188 -5.71 -4.16 0.23
N PRO A 189 -5.50 -4.49 1.49
CA PRO A 189 -4.57 -5.55 1.87
C PRO A 189 -4.95 -6.87 1.20
N VAL A 190 -6.16 -6.94 0.67
CA VAL A 190 -6.70 -8.02 -0.12
C VAL A 190 -5.96 -8.22 -1.44
N SER A 191 -5.55 -7.15 -2.12
CA SER A 191 -4.87 -7.26 -3.42
C SER A 191 -3.39 -7.66 -3.33
N GLY A 192 -2.86 -7.85 -2.13
CA GLY A 192 -1.46 -8.22 -1.93
C GLY A 192 -1.13 -9.56 -2.57
N GLY A 193 -0.43 -9.55 -3.67
CA GLY A 193 0.21 -10.69 -4.30
C GLY A 193 -0.28 -11.03 -5.71
N VAL A 194 -1.52 -10.78 -6.05
CA VAL A 194 -2.03 -11.22 -7.36
C VAL A 194 -1.77 -10.19 -8.46
N ASN A 195 -1.58 -8.91 -8.13
CA ASN A 195 -1.54 -7.86 -9.13
C ASN A 195 -0.37 -6.88 -9.00
N TRP A 196 0.87 -7.39 -8.87
CA TRP A 196 2.04 -6.53 -9.02
C TRP A 196 2.02 -5.75 -10.34
N LEU A 197 1.50 -6.35 -11.43
CA LEU A 197 1.29 -5.70 -12.72
C LEU A 197 0.23 -4.58 -12.62
N HIS A 198 -0.87 -4.81 -11.92
CA HIS A 198 -1.92 -3.81 -11.71
C HIS A 198 -1.37 -2.63 -10.90
N ASN A 199 -0.70 -2.92 -9.79
CA ASN A 199 -0.07 -1.89 -8.97
C ASN A 199 1.02 -1.15 -9.77
N ALA A 200 1.89 -1.85 -10.49
CA ALA A 200 2.89 -1.23 -11.35
C ALA A 200 2.25 -0.34 -12.43
N PHE A 201 1.15 -0.79 -13.03
CA PHE A 201 0.44 -0.01 -14.04
C PHE A 201 -0.17 1.28 -13.47
N LEU A 202 -0.71 1.22 -12.26
CA LEU A 202 -1.28 2.40 -11.60
C LEU A 202 -0.20 3.34 -11.03
N TYR A 203 0.89 2.79 -10.49
CA TYR A 203 1.98 3.57 -9.91
C TYR A 203 2.88 4.22 -10.96
N THR A 204 3.17 3.53 -12.05
CA THR A 204 4.12 4.00 -13.06
C THR A 204 3.76 5.38 -13.65
N PRO A 205 2.52 5.71 -13.99
CA PRO A 205 2.18 7.05 -14.46
C PRO A 205 2.46 8.15 -13.42
N MET A 206 2.24 7.87 -12.14
CA MET A 206 2.52 8.82 -11.06
C MET A 206 4.02 9.04 -10.91
N GLU A 207 4.82 7.98 -10.92
CA GLU A 207 6.27 8.05 -10.86
C GLU A 207 6.88 8.78 -12.07
N ILE A 208 6.33 8.57 -13.26
CA ILE A 208 6.73 9.34 -14.46
C ILE A 208 6.45 10.83 -14.25
N LEU A 209 5.30 11.18 -13.68
CA LEU A 209 4.96 12.56 -13.43
C LEU A 209 5.86 13.21 -12.36
N VAL A 210 6.17 12.48 -11.29
CA VAL A 210 7.15 12.89 -10.27
C VAL A 210 8.48 13.16 -10.93
N LEU A 211 9.00 12.22 -11.70
CA LEU A 211 10.25 12.36 -12.46
C LEU A 211 10.26 13.62 -13.33
N LEU A 212 9.20 13.89 -14.07
CA LEU A 212 9.10 15.09 -14.93
C LEU A 212 9.12 16.39 -14.12
N ILE A 213 8.42 16.43 -12.98
CA ILE A 213 8.43 17.57 -12.07
C ILE A 213 9.83 17.80 -11.52
N GLU A 214 10.48 16.76 -11.03
CA GLU A 214 11.82 16.85 -10.44
C GLU A 214 12.88 17.24 -11.47
N MET A 215 12.86 16.65 -12.65
CA MET A 215 13.72 17.06 -13.76
C MET A 215 13.58 18.54 -14.10
N ALA A 216 12.34 19.04 -14.11
CA ALA A 216 12.08 20.45 -14.39
C ALA A 216 12.59 21.35 -13.25
N VAL A 217 12.27 21.00 -11.99
CA VAL A 217 12.66 21.77 -10.81
C VAL A 217 14.19 21.76 -10.64
N PHE A 218 14.82 20.60 -10.69
CA PHE A 218 16.27 20.48 -10.54
C PHE A 218 17.01 21.21 -11.67
N GLY A 219 16.60 21.03 -12.91
CA GLY A 219 17.18 21.73 -14.06
C GLY A 219 17.01 23.26 -14.03
N TRP A 220 16.10 23.80 -13.20
CA TRP A 220 15.85 25.25 -13.11
C TRP A 220 16.39 25.91 -11.84
N TYR A 221 16.45 25.19 -10.74
CA TYR A 221 16.77 25.74 -9.43
C TYR A 221 18.10 25.26 -8.84
N LEU A 222 18.67 24.15 -9.34
CA LEU A 222 19.97 23.69 -8.94
C LEU A 222 21.05 24.37 -9.81
N ASP A 223 21.98 25.07 -9.15
CA ASP A 223 23.02 25.85 -9.80
C ASP A 223 24.44 25.28 -9.54
N GLU A 224 24.59 24.23 -8.71
CA GLU A 224 25.89 23.65 -8.36
C GLU A 224 26.50 22.82 -9.50
N GLN A 225 25.65 22.24 -10.33
CA GLN A 225 26.05 21.42 -11.45
C GLN A 225 25.40 21.92 -12.75
N SER A 226 25.79 21.36 -13.90
CA SER A 226 25.16 21.70 -15.15
C SER A 226 23.68 21.28 -15.17
N LYS A 227 22.87 21.94 -16.00
CA LYS A 227 21.44 21.60 -16.14
C LYS A 227 21.22 20.16 -16.64
N GLY A 228 22.17 19.63 -17.41
CA GLY A 228 22.16 18.25 -17.87
C GLY A 228 22.35 17.30 -16.70
N GLU A 229 23.37 17.53 -15.88
CA GLU A 229 23.67 16.72 -14.68
C GLU A 229 22.50 16.78 -13.67
N ALA A 230 21.90 17.97 -13.46
CA ALA A 230 20.75 18.09 -12.59
C ALA A 230 19.56 17.22 -13.05
N ARG A 231 19.29 17.14 -14.36
CA ARG A 231 18.26 16.28 -14.91
C ARG A 231 18.61 14.80 -14.80
N TRP A 232 19.86 14.44 -15.08
CA TRP A 232 20.33 13.07 -14.92
C TRP A 232 20.31 12.61 -13.46
N CYS A 233 20.62 13.52 -12.52
CA CYS A 233 20.45 13.27 -11.10
C CYS A 233 18.99 12.90 -10.78
N ALA A 234 18.01 13.69 -11.24
CA ALA A 234 16.59 13.37 -11.04
C ALA A 234 16.21 12.01 -11.62
N VAL A 235 16.66 11.72 -12.88
CA VAL A 235 16.39 10.42 -13.52
C VAL A 235 16.96 9.26 -12.70
N THR A 236 18.23 9.37 -12.32
CA THR A 236 18.90 8.30 -11.57
C THR A 236 18.30 8.12 -10.18
N ALA A 237 17.97 9.21 -9.48
CA ALA A 237 17.37 9.18 -8.17
C ALA A 237 15.99 8.49 -8.21
N ASN A 238 15.10 8.95 -9.08
CA ASN A 238 13.76 8.37 -9.22
C ASN A 238 13.79 6.91 -9.69
N LEU A 239 14.66 6.56 -10.65
CA LEU A 239 14.77 5.17 -11.09
C LEU A 239 15.27 4.26 -9.96
N SER A 240 16.23 4.73 -9.18
CA SER A 240 16.75 3.97 -8.02
C SER A 240 15.68 3.78 -6.95
N SER A 241 14.92 4.83 -6.61
CA SER A 241 13.84 4.77 -5.62
C SER A 241 12.67 3.92 -6.12
N TRP A 242 12.32 3.98 -7.41
CA TRP A 242 11.27 3.16 -8.02
C TRP A 242 11.61 1.66 -7.99
N VAL A 243 12.82 1.28 -8.39
CA VAL A 243 13.27 -0.13 -8.35
C VAL A 243 13.31 -0.66 -6.92
N LEU A 244 13.94 0.10 -6.00
CA LEU A 244 14.03 -0.35 -4.60
C LEU A 244 12.69 -0.25 -3.89
N GLY A 245 11.86 0.75 -4.21
CA GLY A 245 10.48 0.84 -3.76
C GLY A 245 9.67 -0.40 -4.14
N GLY A 246 9.82 -0.87 -5.40
CA GLY A 246 9.22 -2.13 -5.85
C GLY A 246 9.66 -3.33 -5.02
N VAL A 247 10.95 -3.44 -4.68
CA VAL A 247 11.46 -4.50 -3.81
C VAL A 247 10.89 -4.37 -2.38
N LEU A 248 10.87 -3.15 -1.83
CA LEU A 248 10.32 -2.91 -0.49
C LEU A 248 8.83 -3.26 -0.40
N LEU A 249 8.04 -3.01 -1.44
CA LEU A 249 6.63 -3.41 -1.51
C LEU A 249 6.40 -4.93 -1.44
N THR A 250 7.38 -5.74 -1.83
CA THR A 250 7.27 -7.20 -1.70
C THR A 250 7.53 -7.70 -0.28
N VAL A 251 8.34 -6.99 0.47
CA VAL A 251 8.83 -7.41 1.81
C VAL A 251 8.08 -6.69 2.94
N LEU A 252 7.84 -5.39 2.77
CA LEU A 252 7.16 -4.57 3.77
C LEU A 252 5.65 -4.50 3.51
N PRO A 253 4.84 -4.29 4.55
CA PRO A 253 3.38 -4.16 4.43
C PRO A 253 2.93 -2.81 3.85
N ILE A 254 3.83 -2.09 3.21
CA ILE A 254 3.64 -0.75 2.64
C ILE A 254 3.05 -0.79 1.24
#